data_e5133f83f7fd261abcc8c03b5806534d
#
_entry.id   e5133f83f7fd261abcc8c03b5806534d
#
_cell.length_a   1.000
_cell.length_b   1.000
_cell.length_c   1.000
_cell.angle_alpha   90.00
_cell.angle_beta   90.00
_cell.angle_gamma   90.00
#
_symmetry.space_group_name_H-M   'P 1'
#
loop_
_entity.id
_entity.type
_entity.pdbx_description
1 polymer ?
#
loop_
_entity_poly.entity_id
_entity_poly.type
_entity_poly.pdbx_seq_one_letter_code
_entity_poly.pdbx_strand_id
1 'polypeptide(L)'
;MRLHRLSLLLLAAVFMVAGCVARPAVDGPVAARFEALKSSPPQLSAFLRAMPKGGDLHNHMSGAVYAESFIAWAIEDGLCLTVATQTITPPPCDPAAGRPPVKDAVAKSEAYNALIDAFSVRNYAIRPVSGHDQFFATFDRFDAADQGRKGDMLAEVRSRAGQQNILYLELMDSSGMWPAAQLGRKVGWDDDFTRMYERLAAAGLDRVAADARADFAAMEARSRTLMACSGAVPDAGCGVEARFIAQVIRVFPKEQVFAQIALGFLLASQDPRVVGLNLVAPEDDRVSLDDYSLHMRMIAALRKRFPEVQVTLHAGELTLGLVPPKELRFHIAEAVRVAGAARIGHGIDIMHEDAPETLLAEMARERVMVEINLTSNDVILGVAGDAHPFATYRAFGVPLALSTDDEGVSRIDLTHEYGRAVLAYDLTYNDVKQLSRNSLTYAFLKGASLWSDPARARRVEACKDDRPGTPVPSPACAAFLGGSEKARLQWALEAAYGRFEVAHAQTP
;
A
#
# COMPACT_ATOMS: atom_id res chain seq x y z
N MET A 1 17.61 -13.53 84.62
CA MET A 1 18.06 -12.41 83.75
C MET A 1 17.62 -12.72 82.34
N ARG A 2 16.53 -12.11 81.87
CA ARG A 2 15.99 -12.26 80.51
C ARG A 2 16.19 -10.94 79.78
N LEU A 3 16.98 -10.92 78.70
CA LEU A 3 17.13 -9.80 77.77
C LEU A 3 16.05 -9.89 76.70
N HIS A 4 15.20 -8.87 76.61
CA HIS A 4 14.27 -8.66 75.51
C HIS A 4 15.02 -7.96 74.37
N ARG A 5 14.99 -8.56 73.16
CA ARG A 5 15.37 -7.88 71.92
C ARG A 5 14.13 -7.32 71.28
N LEU A 6 14.06 -6.00 71.14
CA LEU A 6 13.08 -5.28 70.31
C LEU A 6 13.54 -5.32 68.88
N SER A 7 12.72 -5.91 67.97
CA SER A 7 12.91 -5.81 66.55
C SER A 7 12.11 -4.65 65.99
N LEU A 8 12.76 -3.61 65.47
CA LEU A 8 12.11 -2.53 64.74
C LEU A 8 11.83 -3.03 63.32
N LEU A 9 10.56 -3.09 62.93
CA LEU A 9 10.13 -3.24 61.55
C LEU A 9 10.05 -1.83 60.92
N LEU A 10 10.97 -1.54 59.99
CA LEU A 10 10.84 -0.39 59.10
C LEU A 10 9.88 -0.77 57.96
N LEU A 11 8.70 -0.18 57.92
CA LEU A 11 7.83 -0.16 56.73
C LEU A 11 8.33 0.90 55.77
N ALA A 12 8.95 0.45 54.65
CA ALA A 12 9.26 1.31 53.51
C ALA A 12 7.97 1.49 52.70
N ALA A 13 7.33 2.66 52.78
CA ALA A 13 6.26 3.04 51.89
C ALA A 13 6.86 3.42 50.52
N VAL A 14 6.69 2.56 49.53
CA VAL A 14 6.99 2.87 48.13
C VAL A 14 5.85 3.76 47.60
N PHE A 15 6.09 5.05 47.52
CA PHE A 15 5.23 5.94 46.74
C PHE A 15 5.44 5.66 45.25
N MET A 16 4.51 4.93 44.61
CA MET A 16 4.39 4.94 43.17
C MET A 16 3.93 6.34 42.72
N VAL A 17 4.87 7.14 42.28
CA VAL A 17 4.55 8.35 41.50
C VAL A 17 4.09 7.88 40.16
N ALA A 18 2.78 7.76 39.95
CA ALA A 18 2.18 7.68 38.64
C ALA A 18 2.51 9.00 37.91
N GLY A 19 3.56 9.00 37.15
CA GLY A 19 3.90 10.11 36.25
C GLY A 19 2.75 10.26 35.25
N CYS A 20 1.86 11.22 35.48
CA CYS A 20 1.01 11.72 34.42
C CYS A 20 1.95 12.30 33.35
N VAL A 21 2.20 11.52 32.29
CA VAL A 21 2.79 12.07 31.06
C VAL A 21 1.77 13.09 30.57
N ALA A 22 2.07 14.37 30.78
CA ALA A 22 1.24 15.46 30.28
C ALA A 22 1.12 15.27 28.76
N ARG A 23 -0.11 15.03 28.27
CA ARG A 23 -0.38 15.06 26.83
C ARG A 23 0.12 16.41 26.31
N PRO A 24 0.86 16.43 25.18
CA PRO A 24 1.26 17.68 24.57
C PRO A 24 0.02 18.54 24.32
N ALA A 25 0.14 19.84 24.56
CA ALA A 25 -0.96 20.79 24.40
C ALA A 25 -1.59 20.61 23.01
N VAL A 26 -2.93 20.53 22.96
CA VAL A 26 -3.70 20.44 21.73
C VAL A 26 -3.53 21.76 20.98
N ASP A 27 -2.69 21.77 19.94
CA ASP A 27 -2.38 22.99 19.20
C ASP A 27 -3.49 23.37 18.22
N GLY A 28 -4.33 24.33 18.62
CA GLY A 28 -5.32 24.97 17.78
C GLY A 28 -6.71 24.32 17.77
N PRO A 29 -7.73 25.04 17.23
CA PRO A 29 -9.13 24.64 17.31
C PRO A 29 -9.45 23.35 16.54
N VAL A 30 -8.77 23.08 15.43
CA VAL A 30 -8.97 21.86 14.64
C VAL A 30 -8.49 20.61 15.39
N ALA A 31 -7.34 20.72 16.06
CA ALA A 31 -6.81 19.62 16.87
C ALA A 31 -7.72 19.35 18.09
N ALA A 32 -8.23 20.38 18.75
CA ALA A 32 -9.19 20.24 19.84
C ALA A 32 -10.49 19.56 19.37
N ARG A 33 -10.99 19.96 18.20
CA ARG A 33 -12.16 19.32 17.57
C ARG A 33 -11.88 17.86 17.24
N PHE A 34 -10.73 17.55 16.64
CA PHE A 34 -10.32 16.19 16.33
C PHE A 34 -10.34 15.28 17.55
N GLU A 35 -9.77 15.75 18.68
CA GLU A 35 -9.77 15.01 19.94
C GLU A 35 -11.22 14.74 20.43
N ALA A 36 -12.10 15.72 20.35
CA ALA A 36 -13.50 15.55 20.73
C ALA A 36 -14.23 14.52 19.84
N LEU A 37 -13.89 14.45 18.55
CA LEU A 37 -14.52 13.54 17.59
C LEU A 37 -14.14 12.07 17.80
N LYS A 38 -13.05 11.75 18.50
CA LYS A 38 -12.67 10.36 18.82
C LYS A 38 -13.75 9.61 19.62
N SER A 39 -14.58 10.32 20.37
CA SER A 39 -15.72 9.74 21.09
C SER A 39 -16.92 9.40 20.20
N SER A 40 -16.90 9.82 18.93
CA SER A 40 -17.98 9.60 17.96
C SER A 40 -17.42 9.10 16.61
N PRO A 41 -17.21 7.77 16.45
CA PRO A 41 -16.63 7.21 15.24
C PRO A 41 -17.29 7.66 13.92
N PRO A 42 -18.62 7.81 13.80
CA PRO A 42 -19.23 8.32 12.56
C PRO A 42 -18.83 9.76 12.23
N GLN A 43 -18.73 10.64 13.25
CA GLN A 43 -18.30 12.02 13.05
C GLN A 43 -16.81 12.12 12.76
N LEU A 44 -15.98 11.30 13.41
CA LEU A 44 -14.55 11.15 13.11
C LEU A 44 -14.35 10.71 11.66
N SER A 45 -15.12 9.72 11.19
CA SER A 45 -15.06 9.25 9.79
C SER A 45 -15.41 10.38 8.80
N ALA A 46 -16.43 11.19 9.07
CA ALA A 46 -16.77 12.33 8.23
C ALA A 46 -15.66 13.39 8.19
N PHE A 47 -15.05 13.68 9.35
CA PHE A 47 -13.90 14.58 9.46
C PHE A 47 -12.69 14.05 8.67
N LEU A 48 -12.35 12.77 8.86
CA LEU A 48 -11.23 12.13 8.18
C LEU A 48 -11.46 12.03 6.66
N ARG A 49 -12.70 11.84 6.19
CA ARG A 49 -13.01 11.87 4.75
C ARG A 49 -12.71 13.22 4.14
N ALA A 50 -13.03 14.30 4.84
CA ALA A 50 -12.74 15.66 4.38
C ALA A 50 -11.24 16.04 4.49
N MET A 51 -10.47 15.36 5.35
CA MET A 51 -9.06 15.64 5.59
C MET A 51 -8.19 15.25 4.39
N PRO A 52 -7.22 16.10 3.98
CA PRO A 52 -6.23 15.72 2.96
C PRO A 52 -5.34 14.56 3.45
N LYS A 53 -5.12 13.54 2.59
CA LYS A 53 -4.40 12.31 2.98
C LYS A 53 -3.05 12.09 2.30
N GLY A 54 -2.64 13.01 1.41
CA GLY A 54 -1.39 12.87 0.66
C GLY A 54 -1.49 11.80 -0.42
N GLY A 55 -0.91 10.65 -0.21
CA GLY A 55 -0.93 9.53 -1.15
C GLY A 55 -1.28 8.20 -0.50
N ASP A 56 -1.65 7.24 -1.35
CA ASP A 56 -1.70 5.81 -1.04
C ASP A 56 -0.58 5.12 -1.83
N LEU A 57 0.38 4.53 -1.14
CA LEU A 57 1.63 4.03 -1.74
C LEU A 57 1.69 2.51 -1.84
N HIS A 58 0.72 1.82 -1.25
CA HIS A 58 0.62 0.37 -1.28
C HIS A 58 -0.82 -0.01 -1.59
N ASN A 59 -1.11 -0.14 -2.89
CA ASN A 59 -2.45 -0.39 -3.39
C ASN A 59 -2.35 -1.27 -4.65
N HIS A 60 -3.01 -2.42 -4.63
CA HIS A 60 -3.06 -3.36 -5.76
C HIS A 60 -4.24 -3.02 -6.66
N MET A 61 -3.99 -2.63 -7.90
CA MET A 61 -5.02 -2.08 -8.77
C MET A 61 -6.22 -3.00 -8.96
N SER A 62 -6.04 -4.31 -9.15
CA SER A 62 -7.15 -5.27 -9.27
C SER A 62 -7.87 -5.49 -7.95
N GLY A 63 -7.13 -5.62 -6.85
CA GLY A 63 -7.72 -5.79 -5.52
C GLY A 63 -8.37 -4.53 -4.96
N ALA A 64 -8.06 -3.35 -5.52
CA ALA A 64 -8.70 -2.09 -5.16
C ALA A 64 -10.12 -1.95 -5.74
N VAL A 65 -10.47 -2.72 -6.76
CA VAL A 65 -11.80 -2.67 -7.39
C VAL A 65 -12.83 -3.41 -6.53
N TYR A 66 -13.99 -2.80 -6.33
CA TYR A 66 -15.06 -3.44 -5.58
C TYR A 66 -15.73 -4.56 -6.39
N ALA A 67 -16.17 -5.60 -5.70
CA ALA A 67 -16.84 -6.77 -6.28
C ALA A 67 -18.01 -6.40 -7.22
N GLU A 68 -18.74 -5.35 -6.89
CA GLU A 68 -19.88 -4.84 -7.65
C GLU A 68 -19.48 -4.43 -9.08
N SER A 69 -18.30 -3.84 -9.24
CA SER A 69 -17.78 -3.44 -10.56
C SER A 69 -17.38 -4.64 -11.39
N PHE A 70 -16.71 -5.63 -10.82
CA PHE A 70 -16.39 -6.88 -11.52
C PHE A 70 -17.65 -7.63 -11.96
N ILE A 71 -18.71 -7.66 -11.15
CA ILE A 71 -19.99 -8.25 -11.52
C ILE A 71 -20.63 -7.47 -12.68
N ALA A 72 -20.60 -6.14 -12.62
CA ALA A 72 -21.14 -5.30 -13.69
C ALA A 72 -20.39 -5.52 -15.02
N TRP A 73 -19.06 -5.54 -14.99
CA TRP A 73 -18.24 -5.81 -16.18
C TRP A 73 -18.44 -7.22 -16.71
N ALA A 74 -18.53 -8.22 -15.83
CA ALA A 74 -18.81 -9.60 -16.26
C ALA A 74 -20.17 -9.73 -16.98
N ILE A 75 -21.17 -8.93 -16.59
CA ILE A 75 -22.48 -8.84 -17.30
C ILE A 75 -22.30 -8.17 -18.66
N GLU A 76 -21.61 -7.04 -18.74
CA GLU A 76 -21.35 -6.30 -19.97
C GLU A 76 -20.60 -7.15 -21.00
N ASP A 77 -19.59 -7.92 -20.55
CA ASP A 77 -18.74 -8.74 -21.40
C ASP A 77 -19.32 -10.13 -21.69
N GLY A 78 -20.53 -10.41 -21.19
CA GLY A 78 -21.24 -11.68 -21.44
C GLY A 78 -20.55 -12.89 -20.85
N LEU A 79 -19.84 -12.71 -19.73
CA LEU A 79 -19.11 -13.78 -19.04
C LEU A 79 -20.05 -14.75 -18.31
N CYS A 80 -19.52 -15.92 -17.95
CA CYS A 80 -20.22 -17.00 -17.29
C CYS A 80 -19.81 -17.10 -15.82
N LEU A 81 -20.74 -17.59 -14.98
CA LEU A 81 -20.46 -17.92 -13.58
C LEU A 81 -20.36 -19.44 -13.41
N THR A 82 -19.21 -19.94 -12.97
CA THR A 82 -19.09 -21.29 -12.44
C THR A 82 -19.67 -21.30 -11.03
N VAL A 83 -20.90 -21.77 -10.88
CA VAL A 83 -21.68 -21.67 -9.64
C VAL A 83 -21.00 -22.40 -8.47
N ALA A 84 -20.40 -23.57 -8.72
CA ALA A 84 -19.78 -24.38 -7.67
C ALA A 84 -18.59 -23.70 -6.98
N THR A 85 -17.80 -22.90 -7.70
CA THR A 85 -16.60 -22.19 -7.19
C THR A 85 -16.81 -20.70 -7.04
N GLN A 86 -17.95 -20.17 -7.49
CA GLN A 86 -18.23 -18.74 -7.55
C GLN A 86 -17.17 -17.98 -8.37
N THR A 87 -16.75 -18.56 -9.50
CA THR A 87 -15.69 -18.03 -10.37
C THR A 87 -16.25 -17.52 -11.68
N ILE A 88 -15.85 -16.32 -12.09
CA ILE A 88 -16.16 -15.80 -13.43
C ILE A 88 -15.28 -16.52 -14.46
N THR A 89 -15.88 -16.92 -15.57
CA THR A 89 -15.18 -17.64 -16.64
C THR A 89 -15.60 -17.13 -18.03
N PRO A 90 -14.73 -17.24 -19.04
CA PRO A 90 -15.06 -16.85 -20.40
C PRO A 90 -16.22 -17.68 -20.98
N PRO A 91 -16.95 -17.16 -22.00
CA PRO A 91 -17.94 -17.92 -22.78
C PRO A 91 -17.24 -19.06 -23.58
N PRO A 92 -18.01 -20.10 -24.03
CA PRO A 92 -19.47 -20.18 -23.98
C PRO A 92 -20.03 -20.62 -22.62
N CYS A 93 -21.18 -20.05 -22.23
CA CYS A 93 -21.87 -20.45 -21.02
C CYS A 93 -22.69 -21.73 -21.23
N ASP A 94 -22.82 -22.53 -20.17
CA ASP A 94 -23.64 -23.76 -20.16
C ASP A 94 -24.41 -23.86 -18.81
N PRO A 95 -25.66 -23.35 -18.77
CA PRO A 95 -26.47 -23.42 -17.56
C PRO A 95 -26.74 -24.85 -17.07
N ALA A 96 -26.82 -25.83 -17.99
CA ALA A 96 -27.06 -27.25 -17.62
C ALA A 96 -25.85 -27.86 -16.90
N ALA A 97 -24.63 -27.37 -17.21
CA ALA A 97 -23.40 -27.76 -16.54
C ALA A 97 -23.05 -26.84 -15.34
N GLY A 98 -24.00 -26.04 -14.84
CA GLY A 98 -23.75 -25.11 -13.71
C GLY A 98 -22.90 -23.89 -14.06
N ARG A 99 -22.88 -23.49 -15.34
CA ARG A 99 -22.16 -22.30 -15.86
C ARG A 99 -23.11 -21.35 -16.59
N PRO A 100 -24.11 -20.77 -15.92
CA PRO A 100 -25.00 -19.76 -16.54
C PRO A 100 -24.24 -18.48 -16.89
N PRO A 101 -24.79 -17.64 -17.80
CA PRO A 101 -24.38 -16.24 -17.94
C PRO A 101 -24.47 -15.51 -16.59
N VAL A 102 -23.50 -14.67 -16.28
CA VAL A 102 -23.50 -13.89 -15.02
C VAL A 102 -24.79 -13.10 -14.87
N LYS A 103 -25.25 -12.44 -15.94
CA LYS A 103 -26.49 -11.68 -15.98
C LYS A 103 -27.71 -12.48 -15.46
N ASP A 104 -27.83 -13.73 -15.86
CA ASP A 104 -28.95 -14.59 -15.47
C ASP A 104 -28.78 -15.11 -14.04
N ALA A 105 -27.54 -15.42 -13.65
CA ALA A 105 -27.21 -15.91 -12.31
C ALA A 105 -27.55 -14.86 -11.23
N VAL A 106 -27.16 -13.59 -11.45
CA VAL A 106 -27.34 -12.50 -10.47
C VAL A 106 -28.72 -11.82 -10.53
N ALA A 107 -29.66 -12.31 -11.36
CA ALA A 107 -31.04 -11.84 -11.35
C ALA A 107 -31.72 -12.06 -9.98
N LYS A 108 -31.18 -12.99 -9.18
CA LYS A 108 -31.60 -13.23 -7.78
C LYS A 108 -30.62 -12.53 -6.83
N SER A 109 -31.14 -11.77 -5.87
CA SER A 109 -30.35 -11.06 -4.87
C SER A 109 -29.40 -11.98 -4.07
N GLU A 110 -29.81 -13.22 -3.80
CA GLU A 110 -28.99 -14.20 -3.10
C GLU A 110 -27.71 -14.52 -3.87
N ALA A 111 -27.81 -14.78 -5.18
CA ALA A 111 -26.66 -15.08 -6.01
C ALA A 111 -25.74 -13.86 -6.18
N TYR A 112 -26.32 -12.66 -6.34
CA TYR A 112 -25.57 -11.40 -6.36
C TYR A 112 -24.76 -11.21 -5.07
N ASN A 113 -25.41 -11.38 -3.91
CA ASN A 113 -24.75 -11.27 -2.62
C ASN A 113 -23.67 -12.36 -2.40
N ALA A 114 -23.91 -13.59 -2.88
CA ALA A 114 -22.90 -14.64 -2.82
C ALA A 114 -21.65 -14.30 -3.64
N LEU A 115 -21.78 -13.62 -4.79
CA LEU A 115 -20.63 -13.16 -5.57
C LEU A 115 -19.87 -12.04 -4.85
N ILE A 116 -20.57 -11.07 -4.22
CA ILE A 116 -19.88 -10.05 -3.42
C ILE A 116 -19.07 -10.70 -2.29
N ASP A 117 -19.62 -11.71 -1.61
CA ASP A 117 -18.91 -12.47 -0.58
C ASP A 117 -17.74 -13.28 -1.15
N ALA A 118 -17.87 -13.78 -2.38
CA ALA A 118 -16.82 -14.56 -3.03
C ALA A 118 -15.66 -13.70 -3.50
N PHE A 119 -15.92 -12.45 -3.93
CA PHE A 119 -14.93 -11.50 -4.47
C PHE A 119 -14.38 -10.54 -3.42
N SER A 120 -14.73 -10.73 -2.15
CA SER A 120 -14.27 -9.90 -1.06
C SER A 120 -14.18 -10.68 0.25
N VAL A 121 -13.63 -10.06 1.27
CA VAL A 121 -13.60 -10.60 2.64
C VAL A 121 -14.91 -10.34 3.41
N ARG A 122 -15.96 -9.88 2.72
CA ARG A 122 -17.28 -9.70 3.36
C ARG A 122 -17.76 -11.02 3.94
N ASN A 123 -18.18 -11.00 5.19
CA ASN A 123 -18.74 -12.18 5.88
C ASN A 123 -17.77 -13.36 6.10
N TYR A 124 -16.44 -13.22 5.86
CA TYR A 124 -15.50 -14.32 6.06
C TYR A 124 -15.52 -14.85 7.50
N ALA A 125 -15.63 -13.96 8.49
CA ALA A 125 -15.57 -14.31 9.91
C ALA A 125 -16.72 -15.23 10.40
N ILE A 126 -17.81 -15.33 9.64
CA ILE A 126 -18.94 -16.24 9.93
C ILE A 126 -18.96 -17.48 9.03
N ARG A 127 -17.91 -17.69 8.22
CA ARG A 127 -17.75 -18.83 7.31
C ARG A 127 -16.63 -19.75 7.83
N PRO A 128 -16.63 -21.05 7.47
CA PRO A 128 -15.57 -21.98 7.85
C PRO A 128 -14.32 -21.81 6.93
N VAL A 129 -13.80 -20.59 6.84
CA VAL A 129 -12.63 -20.24 6.02
C VAL A 129 -11.82 -19.20 6.79
N SER A 130 -10.48 -19.26 6.70
CA SER A 130 -9.62 -18.24 7.28
C SER A 130 -9.70 -16.94 6.47
N GLY A 131 -9.38 -15.80 7.11
CA GLY A 131 -9.27 -14.54 6.39
C GLY A 131 -8.21 -14.60 5.28
N HIS A 132 -7.08 -15.25 5.56
CA HIS A 132 -6.02 -15.55 4.61
C HIS A 132 -6.55 -16.28 3.36
N ASP A 133 -7.14 -17.44 3.54
CA ASP A 133 -7.62 -18.26 2.39
C ASP A 133 -8.74 -17.55 1.62
N GLN A 134 -9.66 -16.87 2.33
CA GLN A 134 -10.72 -16.10 1.67
C GLN A 134 -10.13 -14.95 0.84
N PHE A 135 -9.15 -14.21 1.39
CA PHE A 135 -8.53 -13.08 0.72
C PHE A 135 -7.86 -13.51 -0.59
N PHE A 136 -6.92 -14.45 -0.52
CA PHE A 136 -6.18 -14.90 -1.70
C PHE A 136 -7.04 -15.63 -2.74
N ALA A 137 -8.10 -16.31 -2.32
CA ALA A 137 -9.02 -16.97 -3.25
C ALA A 137 -9.89 -15.98 -4.06
N THR A 138 -9.98 -14.72 -3.69
CA THR A 138 -10.80 -13.73 -4.42
C THR A 138 -10.27 -13.47 -5.82
N PHE A 139 -8.95 -13.40 -5.98
CA PHE A 139 -8.28 -13.02 -7.24
C PHE A 139 -8.60 -14.00 -8.37
N ASP A 140 -8.47 -15.31 -8.14
CA ASP A 140 -8.83 -16.32 -9.13
C ASP A 140 -10.32 -16.30 -9.50
N ARG A 141 -11.17 -15.83 -8.60
CA ARG A 141 -12.63 -15.82 -8.82
C ARG A 141 -13.09 -14.71 -9.76
N PHE A 142 -12.44 -13.55 -9.73
CA PHE A 142 -12.81 -12.41 -10.58
C PHE A 142 -11.84 -12.17 -11.76
N ASP A 143 -10.70 -12.87 -11.87
CA ASP A 143 -9.67 -12.65 -12.88
C ASP A 143 -10.22 -12.50 -14.31
N ALA A 144 -11.17 -13.34 -14.72
CA ALA A 144 -11.77 -13.20 -16.06
C ALA A 144 -12.55 -11.90 -16.26
N ALA A 145 -13.01 -11.25 -15.19
CA ALA A 145 -13.77 -9.99 -15.26
C ALA A 145 -12.87 -8.74 -15.30
N ASP A 146 -11.58 -8.88 -14.98
CA ASP A 146 -10.62 -7.78 -15.08
C ASP A 146 -9.96 -7.67 -16.46
N GLN A 147 -10.04 -8.73 -17.27
CA GLN A 147 -9.39 -8.80 -18.58
C GLN A 147 -9.89 -7.69 -19.52
N GLY A 148 -8.96 -6.85 -20.00
CA GLY A 148 -9.28 -5.70 -20.83
C GLY A 148 -9.87 -4.50 -20.09
N ARG A 149 -10.04 -4.56 -18.77
CA ARG A 149 -10.68 -3.53 -17.94
C ARG A 149 -9.71 -2.63 -17.16
N LYS A 150 -8.40 -2.70 -17.42
CA LYS A 150 -7.40 -1.92 -16.66
C LYS A 150 -7.67 -0.42 -16.62
N GLY A 151 -8.16 0.17 -17.71
CA GLY A 151 -8.53 1.59 -17.72
C GLY A 151 -9.79 1.91 -16.93
N ASP A 152 -10.73 0.97 -16.86
CA ASP A 152 -11.95 1.05 -16.05
C ASP A 152 -11.58 0.93 -14.55
N MET A 153 -10.72 -0.01 -14.19
CA MET A 153 -10.16 -0.16 -12.83
C MET A 153 -9.45 1.11 -12.37
N LEU A 154 -8.55 1.65 -13.20
CA LEU A 154 -7.82 2.89 -12.89
C LEU A 154 -8.77 4.08 -12.70
N ALA A 155 -9.85 4.16 -13.48
CA ALA A 155 -10.85 5.21 -13.34
C ALA A 155 -11.58 5.11 -12.00
N GLU A 156 -12.01 3.91 -11.61
CA GLU A 156 -12.69 3.67 -10.34
C GLU A 156 -11.79 4.04 -9.14
N VAL A 157 -10.56 3.54 -9.12
CA VAL A 157 -9.61 3.79 -8.01
C VAL A 157 -9.29 5.28 -7.89
N ARG A 158 -9.01 5.96 -9.01
CA ARG A 158 -8.75 7.42 -9.01
C ARG A 158 -9.96 8.23 -8.58
N SER A 159 -11.17 7.89 -9.06
CA SER A 159 -12.40 8.58 -8.66
C SER A 159 -12.61 8.48 -7.16
N ARG A 160 -12.50 7.30 -6.58
CA ARG A 160 -12.62 7.07 -5.13
C ARG A 160 -11.53 7.81 -4.33
N ALA A 161 -10.28 7.81 -4.82
CA ALA A 161 -9.19 8.56 -4.19
C ALA A 161 -9.47 10.06 -4.17
N GLY A 162 -9.95 10.63 -5.29
CA GLY A 162 -10.31 12.05 -5.37
C GLY A 162 -11.43 12.43 -4.39
N GLN A 163 -12.44 11.57 -4.21
CA GLN A 163 -13.54 11.78 -3.26
C GLN A 163 -13.07 11.73 -1.79
N GLN A 164 -11.90 11.16 -1.51
CA GLN A 164 -11.28 11.07 -0.19
C GLN A 164 -10.18 12.11 0.04
N ASN A 165 -9.97 13.05 -0.88
CA ASN A 165 -8.90 14.05 -0.83
C ASN A 165 -7.48 13.45 -0.82
N ILE A 166 -7.29 12.34 -1.55
CA ILE A 166 -5.98 11.77 -1.87
C ILE A 166 -5.45 12.50 -3.11
N LEU A 167 -4.18 12.86 -3.12
CA LEU A 167 -3.55 13.60 -4.22
C LEU A 167 -2.74 12.69 -5.15
N TYR A 168 -2.29 11.52 -4.65
CA TYR A 168 -1.33 10.68 -5.32
C TYR A 168 -1.54 9.19 -5.02
N LEU A 169 -1.32 8.36 -6.02
CA LEU A 169 -1.39 6.90 -5.91
C LEU A 169 -0.12 6.25 -6.49
N GLU A 170 0.40 5.23 -5.82
CA GLU A 170 1.32 4.26 -6.39
C GLU A 170 0.61 2.91 -6.46
N LEU A 171 0.19 2.52 -7.67
CA LEU A 171 -0.63 1.35 -7.92
C LEU A 171 0.23 0.19 -8.41
N MET A 172 0.16 -0.95 -7.75
CA MET A 172 0.78 -2.18 -8.22
C MET A 172 0.00 -2.75 -9.40
N ASP A 173 0.68 -2.99 -10.52
CA ASP A 173 0.09 -3.53 -11.75
C ASP A 173 1.02 -4.53 -12.43
N SER A 174 0.44 -5.60 -12.97
CA SER A 174 1.15 -6.73 -13.60
C SER A 174 1.29 -6.59 -15.12
N SER A 175 1.22 -5.37 -15.71
CA SER A 175 1.38 -5.18 -17.15
C SER A 175 2.71 -5.73 -17.66
N GLY A 176 2.63 -6.64 -18.63
CA GLY A 176 3.79 -7.32 -19.21
C GLY A 176 4.36 -8.47 -18.36
N MET A 177 3.92 -8.68 -17.11
CA MET A 177 4.53 -9.68 -16.22
C MET A 177 4.31 -11.12 -16.70
N TRP A 178 3.13 -11.44 -17.20
CA TRP A 178 2.88 -12.78 -17.77
C TRP A 178 3.73 -13.08 -19.04
N PRO A 179 3.80 -12.21 -20.07
CA PRO A 179 4.75 -12.35 -21.17
C PRO A 179 6.22 -12.48 -20.72
N ALA A 180 6.64 -11.72 -19.70
CA ALA A 180 7.99 -11.83 -19.15
C ALA A 180 8.23 -13.19 -18.48
N ALA A 181 7.28 -13.68 -17.70
CA ALA A 181 7.36 -15.01 -17.10
C ALA A 181 7.47 -16.11 -18.16
N GLN A 182 6.66 -16.03 -19.22
CA GLN A 182 6.77 -16.97 -20.35
C GLN A 182 8.13 -16.89 -21.06
N LEU A 183 8.68 -15.68 -21.21
CA LEU A 183 10.02 -15.47 -21.76
C LEU A 183 11.07 -16.12 -20.86
N GLY A 184 11.00 -15.92 -19.54
CA GLY A 184 11.88 -16.56 -18.56
C GLY A 184 11.85 -18.08 -18.66
N ARG A 185 10.65 -18.67 -18.73
CA ARG A 185 10.46 -20.12 -18.94
C ARG A 185 11.12 -20.61 -20.23
N LYS A 186 11.01 -19.86 -21.32
CA LYS A 186 11.62 -20.21 -22.62
C LYS A 186 13.14 -20.12 -22.59
N VAL A 187 13.70 -19.10 -21.93
CA VAL A 187 15.14 -18.87 -21.81
C VAL A 187 15.78 -19.86 -20.85
N GLY A 188 15.06 -20.32 -19.81
CA GLY A 188 15.56 -21.17 -18.75
C GLY A 188 16.49 -20.44 -17.78
N TRP A 189 16.94 -21.14 -16.75
CA TRP A 189 17.74 -20.56 -15.66
C TRP A 189 19.23 -20.47 -16.01
N ASP A 190 19.88 -19.43 -15.49
CA ASP A 190 21.34 -19.27 -15.43
C ASP A 190 21.71 -18.65 -14.07
N ASP A 191 22.68 -19.23 -13.36
CA ASP A 191 23.10 -18.76 -12.05
C ASP A 191 23.88 -17.43 -12.10
N ASP A 192 24.37 -17.03 -13.27
CA ASP A 192 24.94 -15.71 -13.51
C ASP A 192 23.82 -14.73 -13.92
N PHE A 193 23.42 -13.86 -13.00
CA PHE A 193 22.34 -12.90 -13.21
C PHE A 193 22.61 -11.89 -14.34
N THR A 194 23.88 -11.55 -14.60
CA THR A 194 24.23 -10.67 -15.73
C THR A 194 23.96 -11.38 -17.03
N ARG A 195 24.43 -12.60 -17.19
CA ARG A 195 24.21 -13.43 -18.37
C ARG A 195 22.73 -13.80 -18.52
N MET A 196 22.02 -14.04 -17.41
CA MET A 196 20.57 -14.30 -17.42
C MET A 196 19.81 -13.09 -17.99
N TYR A 197 20.13 -11.87 -17.55
CA TYR A 197 19.55 -10.65 -18.11
C TYR A 197 19.86 -10.50 -19.62
N GLU A 198 21.11 -10.71 -20.05
CA GLU A 198 21.52 -10.62 -21.45
C GLU A 198 20.76 -11.61 -22.34
N ARG A 199 20.55 -12.83 -21.84
CA ARG A 199 19.75 -13.85 -22.55
C ARG A 199 18.28 -13.43 -22.70
N LEU A 200 17.69 -12.84 -21.65
CA LEU A 200 16.31 -12.31 -21.71
C LEU A 200 16.22 -11.14 -22.69
N ALA A 201 17.18 -10.21 -22.68
CA ALA A 201 17.25 -9.10 -23.63
C ALA A 201 17.35 -9.61 -25.08
N ALA A 202 18.26 -10.55 -25.34
CA ALA A 202 18.40 -11.18 -26.66
C ALA A 202 17.14 -11.95 -27.09
N ALA A 203 16.36 -12.48 -26.15
CA ALA A 203 15.12 -13.21 -26.42
C ALA A 203 13.90 -12.29 -26.62
N GLY A 204 14.02 -10.98 -26.38
CA GLY A 204 12.99 -9.99 -26.69
C GLY A 204 12.35 -9.30 -25.48
N LEU A 205 13.02 -9.20 -24.34
CA LEU A 205 12.52 -8.49 -23.13
C LEU A 205 12.16 -7.03 -23.43
N ASP A 206 12.95 -6.34 -24.30
CA ASP A 206 12.67 -4.97 -24.73
C ASP A 206 11.32 -4.83 -25.45
N ARG A 207 10.92 -5.85 -26.22
CA ARG A 207 9.62 -5.87 -26.87
C ARG A 207 8.49 -6.00 -25.83
N VAL A 208 8.65 -6.91 -24.88
CA VAL A 208 7.68 -7.05 -23.76
C VAL A 208 7.54 -5.73 -23.02
N ALA A 209 8.64 -5.02 -22.76
CA ALA A 209 8.62 -3.71 -22.13
C ALA A 209 7.92 -2.65 -23.00
N ALA A 210 8.11 -2.67 -24.33
CA ALA A 210 7.44 -1.74 -25.24
C ALA A 210 5.93 -1.97 -25.26
N ASP A 211 5.48 -3.23 -25.31
CA ASP A 211 4.06 -3.60 -25.28
C ASP A 211 3.43 -3.17 -23.93
N ALA A 212 4.09 -3.44 -22.80
CA ALA A 212 3.61 -3.02 -21.48
C ALA A 212 3.50 -1.49 -21.35
N ARG A 213 4.43 -0.71 -21.94
CA ARG A 213 4.32 0.76 -21.95
C ARG A 213 3.14 1.25 -22.77
N ALA A 214 2.79 0.56 -23.86
CA ALA A 214 1.61 0.86 -24.64
C ALA A 214 0.33 0.57 -23.84
N ASP A 215 0.30 -0.53 -23.07
CA ASP A 215 -0.80 -0.86 -22.16
C ASP A 215 -1.01 0.23 -21.11
N PHE A 216 0.05 0.71 -20.43
CA PHE A 216 -0.05 1.82 -19.48
C PHE A 216 -0.60 3.10 -20.13
N ALA A 217 -0.18 3.42 -21.37
CA ALA A 217 -0.71 4.60 -22.06
C ALA A 217 -2.20 4.44 -22.41
N ALA A 218 -2.63 3.27 -22.86
CA ALA A 218 -4.02 2.96 -23.15
C ALA A 218 -4.89 3.01 -21.88
N MET A 219 -4.40 2.44 -20.78
CA MET A 219 -5.04 2.46 -19.46
C MET A 219 -5.31 3.90 -18.98
N GLU A 220 -4.30 4.78 -19.03
CA GLU A 220 -4.45 6.17 -18.63
C GLU A 220 -5.43 6.92 -19.54
N ALA A 221 -5.33 6.74 -20.84
CA ALA A 221 -6.23 7.39 -21.81
C ALA A 221 -7.69 6.97 -21.56
N ARG A 222 -7.94 5.68 -21.37
CA ARG A 222 -9.28 5.13 -21.08
C ARG A 222 -9.82 5.68 -19.74
N SER A 223 -9.00 5.66 -18.68
CA SER A 223 -9.37 6.19 -17.37
C SER A 223 -9.78 7.67 -17.45
N ARG A 224 -8.98 8.51 -18.12
CA ARG A 224 -9.30 9.93 -18.29
C ARG A 224 -10.60 10.17 -19.08
N THR A 225 -10.86 9.31 -20.07
CA THR A 225 -12.12 9.36 -20.85
C THR A 225 -13.32 9.04 -19.96
N LEU A 226 -13.26 7.97 -19.18
CA LEU A 226 -14.34 7.55 -18.29
C LEU A 226 -14.64 8.59 -17.20
N MET A 227 -13.61 9.22 -16.66
CA MET A 227 -13.73 10.29 -15.65
C MET A 227 -14.10 11.66 -16.27
N ALA A 228 -14.30 11.75 -17.59
CA ALA A 228 -14.62 13.00 -18.29
C ALA A 228 -13.63 14.14 -17.98
N CYS A 229 -12.33 13.86 -17.88
CA CYS A 229 -11.31 14.83 -17.43
C CYS A 229 -11.16 16.07 -18.34
N SER A 230 -11.61 16.00 -19.58
CA SER A 230 -11.65 17.13 -20.53
C SER A 230 -13.07 17.72 -20.66
N GLY A 231 -14.04 17.23 -19.89
CA GLY A 231 -15.45 17.65 -19.93
C GLY A 231 -15.72 18.88 -19.07
N ALA A 232 -16.98 19.36 -19.14
CA ALA A 232 -17.43 20.52 -18.36
C ALA A 232 -17.52 20.23 -16.85
N VAL A 233 -17.76 18.99 -16.46
CA VAL A 233 -17.81 18.54 -15.06
C VAL A 233 -16.91 17.31 -14.92
N PRO A 234 -15.60 17.52 -14.71
CA PRO A 234 -14.67 16.42 -14.54
C PRO A 234 -14.87 15.73 -13.19
N ASP A 235 -14.65 14.41 -13.17
CA ASP A 235 -14.60 13.63 -11.93
C ASP A 235 -13.46 14.11 -11.00
N ALA A 236 -13.65 13.96 -9.69
CA ALA A 236 -12.63 14.32 -8.68
C ALA A 236 -11.30 13.59 -8.89
N GLY A 237 -11.34 12.37 -9.41
CA GLY A 237 -10.17 11.56 -9.73
C GLY A 237 -9.27 12.16 -10.82
N CYS A 238 -9.78 13.10 -11.63
CA CYS A 238 -8.94 13.79 -12.63
C CYS A 238 -7.80 14.59 -12.01
N GLY A 239 -7.94 15.02 -10.76
CA GLY A 239 -6.92 15.73 -9.99
C GLY A 239 -5.92 14.81 -9.25
N VAL A 240 -6.15 13.51 -9.25
CA VAL A 240 -5.28 12.53 -8.59
C VAL A 240 -4.17 12.10 -9.54
N GLU A 241 -2.92 12.28 -9.16
CA GLU A 241 -1.79 11.73 -9.91
C GLU A 241 -1.63 10.23 -9.58
N ALA A 242 -1.44 9.40 -10.60
CA ALA A 242 -1.17 7.97 -10.42
C ALA A 242 0.17 7.61 -11.06
N ARG A 243 0.92 6.76 -10.37
CA ARG A 243 2.11 6.06 -10.86
C ARG A 243 1.95 4.58 -10.59
N PHE A 244 2.78 3.77 -11.24
CA PHE A 244 2.70 2.33 -11.15
C PHE A 244 3.95 1.74 -10.52
N ILE A 245 3.75 0.70 -9.73
CA ILE A 245 4.77 -0.19 -9.21
C ILE A 245 4.65 -1.50 -10.00
N ALA A 246 5.73 -1.93 -10.64
CA ALA A 246 5.77 -3.19 -11.36
C ALA A 246 5.56 -4.36 -10.38
N GLN A 247 4.43 -5.06 -10.51
CA GLN A 247 3.99 -6.13 -9.62
C GLN A 247 4.52 -7.48 -10.09
N VAL A 248 5.53 -8.03 -9.39
CA VAL A 248 6.20 -9.30 -9.70
C VAL A 248 5.58 -10.42 -8.86
N ILE A 249 5.05 -11.46 -9.51
CA ILE A 249 4.45 -12.62 -8.83
C ILE A 249 5.55 -13.58 -8.41
N ARG A 250 5.86 -13.64 -7.10
CA ARG A 250 7.01 -14.38 -6.54
C ARG A 250 6.85 -15.89 -6.41
N VAL A 251 5.63 -16.41 -6.58
CA VAL A 251 5.33 -17.85 -6.45
C VAL A 251 5.59 -18.67 -7.73
N PHE A 252 6.15 -18.05 -8.77
CA PHE A 252 6.54 -18.72 -10.00
C PHE A 252 7.94 -19.34 -9.90
N PRO A 253 8.32 -20.27 -10.81
CA PRO A 253 9.69 -20.75 -10.92
C PRO A 253 10.71 -19.61 -11.06
N LYS A 254 11.89 -19.78 -10.46
CA LYS A 254 12.91 -18.72 -10.33
C LYS A 254 13.30 -18.01 -11.63
N GLU A 255 13.35 -18.71 -12.76
CA GLU A 255 13.64 -18.11 -14.08
C GLU A 255 12.50 -17.18 -14.55
N GLN A 256 11.28 -17.48 -14.14
CA GLN A 256 10.12 -16.66 -14.46
C GLN A 256 10.05 -15.44 -13.53
N VAL A 257 10.38 -15.60 -12.26
CA VAL A 257 10.47 -14.48 -11.30
C VAL A 257 11.59 -13.53 -11.70
N PHE A 258 12.78 -14.06 -12.05
CA PHE A 258 13.88 -13.21 -12.53
C PHE A 258 13.49 -12.40 -13.78
N ALA A 259 12.78 -13.00 -14.74
CA ALA A 259 12.34 -12.30 -15.93
C ALA A 259 11.34 -11.18 -15.65
N GLN A 260 10.43 -11.38 -14.68
CA GLN A 260 9.50 -10.35 -14.23
C GLN A 260 10.24 -9.22 -13.51
N ILE A 261 11.19 -9.53 -12.59
CA ILE A 261 12.04 -8.53 -11.93
C ILE A 261 12.81 -7.72 -12.97
N ALA A 262 13.43 -8.39 -13.97
CA ALA A 262 14.17 -7.73 -15.05
C ALA A 262 13.26 -6.80 -15.87
N LEU A 263 12.03 -7.21 -16.19
CA LEU A 263 11.04 -6.35 -16.83
C LEU A 263 10.70 -5.14 -15.95
N GLY A 264 10.46 -5.34 -14.65
CA GLY A 264 10.12 -4.27 -13.70
C GLY A 264 11.22 -3.19 -13.66
N PHE A 265 12.48 -3.60 -13.55
CA PHE A 265 13.62 -2.67 -13.62
C PHE A 265 13.69 -1.94 -14.97
N LEU A 266 13.50 -2.65 -16.08
CA LEU A 266 13.53 -2.07 -17.41
C LEU A 266 12.41 -1.04 -17.61
N LEU A 267 11.18 -1.36 -17.18
CA LEU A 267 10.03 -0.45 -17.23
C LEU A 267 10.28 0.81 -16.40
N ALA A 268 10.69 0.66 -15.14
CA ALA A 268 10.94 1.79 -14.25
C ALA A 268 12.09 2.70 -14.73
N SER A 269 13.05 2.15 -15.48
CA SER A 269 14.14 2.94 -16.07
C SER A 269 13.72 3.70 -17.34
N GLN A 270 12.69 3.23 -18.07
CA GLN A 270 12.32 3.75 -19.38
C GLN A 270 11.01 4.54 -19.40
N ASP A 271 10.11 4.29 -18.44
CA ASP A 271 8.78 4.90 -18.40
C ASP A 271 8.57 5.69 -17.10
N PRO A 272 8.38 7.02 -17.17
CA PRO A 272 8.20 7.82 -15.96
C PRO A 272 6.91 7.51 -15.18
N ARG A 273 6.00 6.74 -15.75
CA ARG A 273 4.78 6.28 -15.06
C ARG A 273 5.06 5.12 -14.12
N VAL A 274 6.10 4.30 -14.41
CA VAL A 274 6.52 3.18 -13.56
C VAL A 274 7.65 3.67 -12.67
N VAL A 275 7.42 3.73 -11.37
CA VAL A 275 8.35 4.37 -10.43
C VAL A 275 9.13 3.40 -9.55
N GLY A 276 8.80 2.11 -9.61
CA GLY A 276 9.48 1.07 -8.83
C GLY A 276 8.93 -0.30 -9.12
N LEU A 277 9.34 -1.27 -8.30
CA LEU A 277 8.83 -2.64 -8.34
C LEU A 277 8.57 -3.17 -6.93
N ASN A 278 7.73 -4.23 -6.86
CA ASN A 278 7.40 -4.97 -5.66
C ASN A 278 7.24 -6.47 -5.98
N LEU A 279 7.51 -7.34 -5.02
CA LEU A 279 7.18 -8.77 -5.07
C LEU A 279 5.82 -8.97 -4.41
N VAL A 280 4.92 -9.71 -5.06
CA VAL A 280 3.56 -9.96 -4.59
C VAL A 280 3.21 -11.44 -4.59
N ALA A 281 2.02 -11.78 -4.18
CA ALA A 281 1.50 -13.11 -3.84
C ALA A 281 1.92 -13.54 -2.42
N PRO A 282 1.26 -14.57 -1.83
CA PRO A 282 1.46 -14.94 -0.43
C PRO A 282 2.94 -15.10 -0.06
N GLU A 283 3.38 -14.41 1.00
CA GLU A 283 4.77 -14.51 1.46
C GLU A 283 5.05 -15.87 2.09
N ASP A 284 4.01 -16.49 2.67
CA ASP A 284 4.04 -17.82 3.27
C ASP A 284 3.91 -18.95 2.26
N ASP A 285 3.72 -18.67 0.94
CA ASP A 285 3.76 -19.70 -0.09
C ASP A 285 5.12 -20.39 -0.09
N ARG A 286 5.12 -21.69 -0.35
CA ARG A 286 6.33 -22.51 -0.34
C ARG A 286 7.43 -21.97 -1.24
N VAL A 287 7.09 -21.53 -2.47
CA VAL A 287 8.09 -20.99 -3.41
C VAL A 287 8.64 -19.65 -2.91
N SER A 288 7.75 -18.81 -2.35
CA SER A 288 8.14 -17.54 -1.73
C SER A 288 9.16 -17.74 -0.62
N LEU A 289 8.92 -18.71 0.28
CA LEU A 289 9.81 -19.03 1.41
C LEU A 289 11.13 -19.67 0.94
N ASP A 290 11.05 -20.70 0.08
CA ASP A 290 12.23 -21.44 -0.37
C ASP A 290 13.20 -20.55 -1.18
N ASP A 291 12.68 -19.60 -1.98
CA ASP A 291 13.45 -18.74 -2.88
C ASP A 291 13.60 -17.29 -2.37
N TYR A 292 13.16 -16.95 -1.15
CA TYR A 292 13.17 -15.57 -0.64
C TYR A 292 14.53 -14.89 -0.79
N SER A 293 15.57 -15.47 -0.21
CA SER A 293 16.95 -14.95 -0.29
C SER A 293 17.50 -14.93 -1.73
N LEU A 294 17.03 -15.82 -2.60
CA LEU A 294 17.37 -15.79 -4.03
C LEU A 294 16.74 -14.57 -4.70
N HIS A 295 15.46 -14.29 -4.45
CA HIS A 295 14.76 -13.11 -4.97
C HIS A 295 15.44 -11.81 -4.54
N MET A 296 15.86 -11.70 -3.27
CA MET A 296 16.63 -10.53 -2.78
C MET A 296 17.93 -10.34 -3.54
N ARG A 297 18.68 -11.42 -3.82
CA ARG A 297 19.92 -11.36 -4.62
C ARG A 297 19.66 -11.00 -6.09
N MET A 298 18.56 -11.47 -6.68
CA MET A 298 18.14 -11.08 -8.05
C MET A 298 17.93 -9.56 -8.14
N ILE A 299 17.19 -8.99 -7.19
CA ILE A 299 16.92 -7.54 -7.10
C ILE A 299 18.24 -6.79 -6.91
N ALA A 300 19.09 -7.23 -5.98
CA ALA A 300 20.39 -6.62 -5.73
C ALA A 300 21.31 -6.59 -6.98
N ALA A 301 21.28 -7.64 -7.78
CA ALA A 301 22.04 -7.72 -9.01
C ALA A 301 21.53 -6.72 -10.07
N LEU A 302 20.20 -6.63 -10.23
CA LEU A 302 19.59 -5.72 -11.20
C LEU A 302 19.68 -4.25 -10.77
N ARG A 303 19.65 -3.95 -9.47
CA ARG A 303 19.94 -2.59 -8.96
C ARG A 303 21.33 -2.07 -9.32
N LYS A 304 22.33 -2.93 -9.46
CA LYS A 304 23.66 -2.53 -9.95
C LYS A 304 23.63 -2.03 -11.39
N ARG A 305 22.72 -2.59 -12.20
CA ARG A 305 22.51 -2.18 -13.60
C ARG A 305 21.59 -0.97 -13.73
N PHE A 306 20.61 -0.83 -12.83
CA PHE A 306 19.59 0.21 -12.82
C PHE A 306 19.55 0.91 -11.44
N PRO A 307 20.59 1.68 -11.07
CA PRO A 307 20.75 2.20 -9.72
C PRO A 307 19.70 3.25 -9.34
N GLU A 308 19.04 3.86 -10.33
CA GLU A 308 17.98 4.87 -10.13
C GLU A 308 16.61 4.26 -9.80
N VAL A 309 16.41 2.97 -10.07
CA VAL A 309 15.11 2.32 -9.87
C VAL A 309 14.87 2.06 -8.39
N GLN A 310 13.72 2.49 -7.93
CA GLN A 310 13.30 2.34 -6.54
C GLN A 310 12.64 0.97 -6.31
N VAL A 311 12.78 0.48 -5.07
CA VAL A 311 12.25 -0.83 -4.67
C VAL A 311 11.44 -0.66 -3.39
N THR A 312 10.20 -1.14 -3.39
CA THR A 312 9.39 -1.42 -2.21
C THR A 312 9.08 -2.91 -2.19
N LEU A 313 9.00 -3.54 -1.03
CA LEU A 313 8.80 -4.98 -0.94
C LEU A 313 7.81 -5.36 0.13
N HIS A 314 6.88 -6.25 -0.20
CA HIS A 314 6.21 -7.05 0.82
C HIS A 314 7.26 -7.87 1.55
N ALA A 315 7.44 -7.57 2.82
CA ALA A 315 8.38 -8.30 3.68
C ALA A 315 7.86 -8.32 5.12
N GLY A 316 7.88 -9.50 5.72
CA GLY A 316 7.38 -9.70 7.06
C GLY A 316 5.86 -9.69 7.17
N GLU A 317 5.12 -10.01 6.11
CA GLU A 317 3.70 -10.30 6.19
C GLU A 317 3.48 -11.75 6.67
N LEU A 318 4.09 -12.08 7.81
CA LEU A 318 4.19 -13.42 8.34
C LEU A 318 3.86 -13.48 9.83
N THR A 319 3.39 -14.63 10.29
CA THR A 319 3.19 -14.96 11.70
C THR A 319 3.55 -16.41 12.00
N LEU A 320 3.78 -16.74 13.28
CA LEU A 320 3.96 -18.14 13.74
C LEU A 320 2.77 -19.06 13.38
N GLY A 321 1.61 -18.48 13.14
CA GLY A 321 0.44 -19.23 12.72
C GLY A 321 0.52 -19.78 11.29
N LEU A 322 1.33 -19.13 10.43
CA LEU A 322 1.47 -19.45 9.01
C LEU A 322 2.78 -20.19 8.69
N VAL A 323 3.89 -19.80 9.32
CA VAL A 323 5.23 -20.28 8.93
C VAL A 323 6.03 -20.78 10.13
N PRO A 324 7.06 -21.64 9.90
CA PRO A 324 8.01 -22.03 10.95
C PRO A 324 8.81 -20.83 11.46
N PRO A 325 9.28 -20.85 12.73
CA PRO A 325 10.03 -19.74 13.35
C PRO A 325 11.26 -19.25 12.57
N LYS A 326 11.89 -20.11 11.78
CA LYS A 326 13.06 -19.74 10.99
C LYS A 326 12.75 -18.71 9.91
N GLU A 327 11.54 -18.72 9.34
CA GLU A 327 11.13 -17.84 8.27
C GLU A 327 10.80 -16.42 8.77
N LEU A 328 10.52 -16.23 10.05
CA LEU A 328 10.26 -14.93 10.66
C LEU A 328 11.53 -14.11 10.96
N ARG A 329 12.72 -14.62 10.68
CA ARG A 329 13.96 -14.11 11.28
C ARG A 329 14.80 -13.21 10.39
N PHE A 330 14.45 -13.06 9.09
CA PHE A 330 15.37 -12.45 8.12
C PHE A 330 14.72 -11.74 6.94
N HIS A 331 13.41 -11.84 6.73
CA HIS A 331 12.77 -11.32 5.54
C HIS A 331 12.88 -9.80 5.44
N ILE A 332 12.56 -9.07 6.51
CA ILE A 332 12.68 -7.60 6.52
C ILE A 332 14.15 -7.18 6.42
N ALA A 333 15.03 -7.86 7.17
CA ALA A 333 16.46 -7.56 7.13
C ALA A 333 17.07 -7.76 5.73
N GLU A 334 16.73 -8.84 5.03
CA GLU A 334 17.22 -9.07 3.67
C GLU A 334 16.58 -8.10 2.65
N ALA A 335 15.30 -7.78 2.79
CA ALA A 335 14.68 -6.76 1.96
C ALA A 335 15.41 -5.40 2.07
N VAL A 336 15.76 -4.99 3.28
CA VAL A 336 16.48 -3.73 3.52
C VAL A 336 17.96 -3.84 3.10
N ARG A 337 18.69 -4.85 3.56
CA ARG A 337 20.15 -4.92 3.46
C ARG A 337 20.64 -5.52 2.15
N VAL A 338 19.93 -6.50 1.59
CA VAL A 338 20.32 -7.21 0.37
C VAL A 338 19.64 -6.59 -0.85
N ALA A 339 18.31 -6.55 -0.88
CA ALA A 339 17.58 -5.95 -1.99
C ALA A 339 17.66 -4.41 -1.98
N GLY A 340 17.90 -3.79 -0.83
CA GLY A 340 18.00 -2.34 -0.67
C GLY A 340 16.66 -1.65 -0.87
N ALA A 341 15.59 -2.24 -0.35
CA ALA A 341 14.27 -1.66 -0.37
C ALA A 341 14.25 -0.32 0.37
N ALA A 342 13.68 0.70 -0.27
CA ALA A 342 13.47 2.02 0.33
C ALA A 342 12.20 2.07 1.19
N ARG A 343 11.28 1.11 0.97
CA ARG A 343 10.06 0.93 1.75
C ARG A 343 9.77 -0.55 1.94
N ILE A 344 9.09 -0.86 3.03
CA ILE A 344 8.63 -2.20 3.40
C ILE A 344 7.12 -2.19 3.50
N GLY A 345 6.44 -3.04 2.74
CA GLY A 345 5.03 -3.34 2.92
C GLY A 345 4.82 -4.26 4.10
N HIS A 346 3.83 -3.95 4.96
CA HIS A 346 3.41 -4.70 6.15
C HIS A 346 4.41 -4.69 7.31
N GLY A 347 5.53 -5.43 7.23
CA GLY A 347 6.55 -5.47 8.28
C GLY A 347 6.04 -5.99 9.63
N ILE A 348 5.14 -6.98 9.64
CA ILE A 348 4.44 -7.44 10.84
C ILE A 348 5.36 -8.22 11.79
N ASP A 349 6.24 -9.02 11.27
CA ASP A 349 7.08 -9.92 12.07
C ASP A 349 8.39 -9.28 12.56
N ILE A 350 8.56 -7.96 12.44
CA ILE A 350 9.79 -7.23 12.79
C ILE A 350 10.41 -7.63 14.13
N MET A 351 9.57 -7.94 15.13
CA MET A 351 10.06 -8.34 16.45
C MET A 351 10.51 -9.80 16.54
N HIS A 352 10.32 -10.57 15.47
CA HIS A 352 10.84 -11.93 15.32
C HIS A 352 12.17 -11.99 14.56
N GLU A 353 12.60 -10.92 13.93
CA GLU A 353 13.90 -10.79 13.25
C GLU A 353 15.06 -11.09 14.21
N ASP A 354 16.22 -11.55 13.69
CA ASP A 354 17.37 -11.94 14.52
C ASP A 354 17.91 -10.84 15.43
N ALA A 355 17.82 -9.59 15.01
CA ALA A 355 18.26 -8.42 15.78
C ALA A 355 17.27 -7.25 15.59
N PRO A 356 16.03 -7.36 16.10
CA PRO A 356 14.93 -6.47 15.75
C PRO A 356 15.21 -5.01 16.11
N GLU A 357 15.73 -4.71 17.30
CA GLU A 357 16.04 -3.34 17.73
C GLU A 357 17.15 -2.70 16.86
N THR A 358 18.14 -3.50 16.45
CA THR A 358 19.21 -3.04 15.55
C THR A 358 18.64 -2.72 14.17
N LEU A 359 17.77 -3.58 13.65
CA LEU A 359 17.12 -3.37 12.36
C LEU A 359 16.18 -2.15 12.39
N LEU A 360 15.39 -1.99 13.44
CA LEU A 360 14.54 -0.82 13.66
C LEU A 360 15.36 0.48 13.70
N ALA A 361 16.47 0.51 14.42
CA ALA A 361 17.37 1.66 14.48
C ALA A 361 18.02 1.95 13.11
N GLU A 362 18.34 0.91 12.34
CA GLU A 362 18.84 1.03 10.97
C GLU A 362 17.78 1.61 10.04
N MET A 363 16.56 1.07 10.05
CA MET A 363 15.44 1.57 9.24
C MET A 363 15.14 3.05 9.55
N ALA A 364 15.16 3.45 10.82
CA ALA A 364 14.96 4.84 11.22
C ALA A 364 16.08 5.76 10.69
N ARG A 365 17.36 5.34 10.82
CA ARG A 365 18.53 6.09 10.36
C ARG A 365 18.56 6.23 8.84
N GLU A 366 18.30 5.15 8.11
CA GLU A 366 18.30 5.10 6.65
C GLU A 366 16.97 5.62 6.06
N ARG A 367 15.99 5.91 6.92
CA ARG A 367 14.65 6.37 6.55
C ARG A 367 13.90 5.38 5.65
N VAL A 368 14.05 4.09 5.92
CA VAL A 368 13.22 3.05 5.29
C VAL A 368 11.83 3.15 5.88
N MET A 369 10.83 3.51 5.05
CA MET A 369 9.46 3.70 5.50
C MET A 369 8.70 2.36 5.53
N VAL A 370 7.77 2.20 6.48
CA VAL A 370 6.83 1.07 6.48
C VAL A 370 5.46 1.52 5.99
N GLU A 371 4.93 0.78 5.02
CA GLU A 371 3.59 0.91 4.44
C GLU A 371 2.63 0.08 5.30
N ILE A 372 1.80 0.76 6.09
CA ILE A 372 0.95 0.15 7.11
C ILE A 372 -0.45 -0.14 6.54
N ASN A 373 -0.82 -1.41 6.52
CA ASN A 373 -2.06 -1.95 5.96
C ASN A 373 -2.88 -2.63 7.07
N LEU A 374 -3.47 -1.84 7.98
CA LEU A 374 -4.07 -2.35 9.24
C LEU A 374 -5.19 -3.37 9.02
N THR A 375 -6.06 -3.12 8.06
CA THR A 375 -7.19 -4.01 7.78
C THR A 375 -6.74 -5.29 7.10
N SER A 376 -5.82 -5.20 6.15
CA SER A 376 -5.24 -6.38 5.51
C SER A 376 -4.53 -7.27 6.54
N ASN A 377 -3.70 -6.69 7.40
CA ASN A 377 -2.98 -7.45 8.44
C ASN A 377 -3.93 -8.11 9.45
N ASP A 378 -5.06 -7.50 9.77
CA ASP A 378 -6.09 -8.12 10.61
C ASP A 378 -6.77 -9.30 9.88
N VAL A 379 -7.15 -9.11 8.63
CA VAL A 379 -7.87 -10.12 7.85
C VAL A 379 -6.96 -11.32 7.54
N ILE A 380 -5.76 -11.06 7.01
CA ILE A 380 -4.85 -12.11 6.52
C ILE A 380 -4.15 -12.81 7.69
N LEU A 381 -3.65 -12.03 8.65
CA LEU A 381 -2.77 -12.52 9.71
C LEU A 381 -3.43 -12.62 11.09
N GLY A 382 -4.62 -12.04 11.26
CA GLY A 382 -5.26 -11.89 12.58
C GLY A 382 -4.50 -10.94 13.50
N VAL A 383 -3.69 -10.01 12.95
CA VAL A 383 -2.85 -9.08 13.73
C VAL A 383 -3.47 -7.69 13.75
N ALA A 384 -3.90 -7.25 14.94
CA ALA A 384 -4.58 -5.97 15.15
C ALA A 384 -4.24 -5.35 16.51
N GLY A 385 -4.54 -4.06 16.68
CA GLY A 385 -4.36 -3.34 17.93
C GLY A 385 -2.93 -3.44 18.47
N ASP A 386 -2.80 -3.78 19.76
CA ASP A 386 -1.49 -3.87 20.43
C ASP A 386 -0.58 -4.99 19.91
N ALA A 387 -1.13 -5.97 19.20
CA ALA A 387 -0.33 -7.02 18.56
C ALA A 387 0.35 -6.53 17.27
N HIS A 388 -0.14 -5.44 16.66
CA HIS A 388 0.45 -4.88 15.45
C HIS A 388 1.66 -3.99 15.81
N PRO A 389 2.80 -4.10 15.10
CA PRO A 389 4.05 -3.39 15.45
C PRO A 389 4.04 -1.87 15.16
N PHE A 390 2.90 -1.28 14.82
CA PHE A 390 2.75 0.15 14.55
C PHE A 390 3.36 1.04 15.64
N ALA A 391 3.03 0.77 16.92
CA ALA A 391 3.54 1.53 18.05
C ALA A 391 5.05 1.35 18.22
N THR A 392 5.58 0.16 17.95
CA THR A 392 7.01 -0.16 17.99
C THR A 392 7.77 0.64 16.94
N TYR A 393 7.33 0.62 15.67
CA TYR A 393 7.94 1.43 14.62
C TYR A 393 7.97 2.93 14.98
N ARG A 394 6.85 3.46 15.49
CA ARG A 394 6.79 4.86 15.96
C ARG A 394 7.79 5.16 17.06
N ALA A 395 7.91 4.27 18.05
CA ALA A 395 8.82 4.44 19.19
C ALA A 395 10.28 4.51 18.75
N PHE A 396 10.67 3.76 17.72
CA PHE A 396 12.01 3.79 17.13
C PHE A 396 12.22 4.94 16.13
N GLY A 397 11.18 5.69 15.78
CA GLY A 397 11.25 6.80 14.81
C GLY A 397 11.33 6.33 13.36
N VAL A 398 10.93 5.11 13.08
CA VAL A 398 10.77 4.60 11.70
C VAL A 398 9.62 5.36 11.02
N PRO A 399 9.81 5.92 9.81
CA PRO A 399 8.74 6.60 9.11
C PRO A 399 7.62 5.63 8.73
N LEU A 400 6.37 6.09 8.88
CA LEU A 400 5.18 5.30 8.55
C LEU A 400 4.26 6.08 7.62
N ALA A 401 3.56 5.38 6.74
CA ALA A 401 2.37 5.87 6.04
C ALA A 401 1.27 4.80 6.10
N LEU A 402 0.00 5.22 6.09
CA LEU A 402 -1.13 4.30 5.97
C LEU A 402 -1.42 4.06 4.49
N SER A 403 -1.77 2.84 4.17
CA SER A 403 -2.14 2.40 2.82
C SER A 403 -3.31 1.43 2.89
N THR A 404 -3.93 1.15 1.75
CA THR A 404 -5.15 0.34 1.70
C THR A 404 -4.94 -1.11 1.31
N ASP A 405 -3.80 -1.41 0.67
CA ASP A 405 -3.54 -2.72 0.08
C ASP A 405 -4.58 -3.06 -1.01
N ASP A 406 -5.52 -3.91 -0.76
CA ASP A 406 -6.60 -4.32 -1.65
C ASP A 406 -7.94 -3.78 -1.14
N GLU A 407 -8.18 -2.48 -1.29
CA GLU A 407 -9.33 -1.80 -0.66
C GLU A 407 -10.70 -2.34 -1.09
N GLY A 408 -10.82 -2.82 -2.33
CA GLY A 408 -12.05 -3.42 -2.85
C GLY A 408 -12.31 -4.81 -2.26
N VAL A 409 -11.28 -5.66 -2.23
CA VAL A 409 -11.33 -6.99 -1.61
C VAL A 409 -11.59 -6.86 -0.11
N SER A 410 -10.88 -5.98 0.56
CA SER A 410 -11.02 -5.71 2.01
C SER A 410 -12.27 -4.91 2.36
N ARG A 411 -12.97 -4.34 1.37
CA ARG A 411 -14.19 -3.50 1.51
C ARG A 411 -13.98 -2.30 2.41
N ILE A 412 -12.88 -1.62 2.21
CA ILE A 412 -12.47 -0.41 2.94
C ILE A 412 -12.12 0.72 1.97
N ASP A 413 -11.72 1.83 2.53
CA ASP A 413 -11.05 2.93 1.85
C ASP A 413 -9.95 3.51 2.75
N LEU A 414 -9.11 4.41 2.24
CA LEU A 414 -8.03 5.00 3.05
C LEU A 414 -8.56 5.81 4.24
N THR A 415 -9.78 6.37 4.15
CA THR A 415 -10.43 7.02 5.28
C THR A 415 -10.70 6.05 6.43
N HIS A 416 -11.09 4.82 6.10
CA HIS A 416 -11.26 3.74 7.07
C HIS A 416 -9.95 3.41 7.78
N GLU A 417 -8.84 3.26 7.04
CA GLU A 417 -7.51 2.97 7.61
C GLU A 417 -7.06 4.08 8.57
N TYR A 418 -7.25 5.36 8.21
CA TYR A 418 -7.00 6.47 9.12
C TYR A 418 -7.86 6.43 10.37
N GLY A 419 -9.16 6.13 10.24
CA GLY A 419 -10.08 6.00 11.37
C GLY A 419 -9.66 4.87 12.32
N ARG A 420 -9.29 3.73 11.74
CA ARG A 420 -8.78 2.56 12.47
C ARG A 420 -7.49 2.90 13.23
N ALA A 421 -6.53 3.53 12.57
CA ALA A 421 -5.28 3.95 13.20
C ALA A 421 -5.50 4.94 14.36
N VAL A 422 -6.37 5.95 14.16
CA VAL A 422 -6.68 6.94 15.20
C VAL A 422 -7.26 6.29 16.45
N LEU A 423 -8.20 5.38 16.27
CA LEU A 423 -8.89 4.73 17.40
C LEU A 423 -8.03 3.67 18.09
N ALA A 424 -7.24 2.90 17.32
CA ALA A 424 -6.41 1.84 17.87
C ALA A 424 -5.17 2.37 18.61
N TYR A 425 -4.59 3.49 18.16
CA TYR A 425 -3.32 4.00 18.69
C TYR A 425 -3.42 5.39 19.31
N ASP A 426 -4.63 5.87 19.56
CA ASP A 426 -4.91 7.20 20.14
C ASP A 426 -4.12 8.34 19.47
N LEU A 427 -4.10 8.32 18.11
CA LEU A 427 -3.32 9.29 17.34
C LEU A 427 -3.89 10.70 17.49
N THR A 428 -3.01 11.69 17.62
CA THR A 428 -3.37 13.11 17.59
C THR A 428 -3.59 13.59 16.14
N TYR A 429 -4.19 14.77 15.99
CA TYR A 429 -4.31 15.44 14.69
C TYR A 429 -2.94 15.61 13.99
N ASN A 430 -1.91 15.96 14.76
CA ASN A 430 -0.56 16.11 14.23
C ASN A 430 0.05 14.77 13.80
N ASP A 431 -0.26 13.67 14.48
CA ASP A 431 0.18 12.33 14.06
C ASP A 431 -0.41 11.95 12.70
N VAL A 432 -1.73 12.11 12.50
CA VAL A 432 -2.36 11.79 11.23
C VAL A 432 -1.90 12.72 10.10
N LYS A 433 -1.65 14.00 10.40
CA LYS A 433 -1.06 14.93 9.44
C LYS A 433 0.37 14.52 9.06
N GLN A 434 1.15 13.99 10.01
CA GLN A 434 2.50 13.48 9.74
C GLN A 434 2.46 12.22 8.86
N LEU A 435 1.55 11.27 9.13
CA LEU A 435 1.35 10.07 8.28
C LEU A 435 1.01 10.48 6.84
N SER A 436 0.12 11.45 6.66
CA SER A 436 -0.23 12.01 5.36
C SER A 436 0.97 12.69 4.66
N ARG A 437 1.81 13.45 5.38
CA ARG A 437 3.04 14.04 4.84
C ARG A 437 4.07 12.99 4.45
N ASN A 438 4.18 11.93 5.24
CA ASN A 438 5.09 10.83 4.97
C ASN A 438 4.74 10.14 3.64
N SER A 439 3.47 9.94 3.33
CA SER A 439 3.08 9.28 2.09
C SER A 439 3.64 10.00 0.85
N LEU A 440 3.69 11.33 0.81
CA LEU A 440 4.33 12.07 -0.29
C LEU A 440 5.85 12.20 -0.14
N THR A 441 6.37 12.19 1.07
CA THR A 441 7.82 12.29 1.32
C THR A 441 8.55 11.05 0.83
N TYR A 442 7.98 9.88 1.08
CA TYR A 442 8.55 8.58 0.72
C TYR A 442 8.01 7.99 -0.57
N ALA A 443 7.09 8.69 -1.26
CA ALA A 443 6.68 8.36 -2.62
C ALA A 443 7.88 8.33 -3.58
N PHE A 444 7.83 7.48 -4.60
CA PHE A 444 8.90 7.39 -5.62
C PHE A 444 8.80 8.47 -6.71
N LEU A 445 8.20 9.60 -6.34
CA LEU A 445 8.14 10.81 -7.18
C LEU A 445 9.53 11.40 -7.43
N LYS A 446 9.73 11.95 -8.62
CA LYS A 446 10.98 12.60 -9.02
C LYS A 446 11.18 13.94 -8.29
N GLY A 447 12.46 14.25 -8.04
CA GLY A 447 12.90 15.50 -7.46
C GLY A 447 13.10 15.46 -5.94
N ALA A 448 13.64 16.56 -5.41
CA ALA A 448 13.95 16.67 -3.99
C ALA A 448 12.68 16.92 -3.16
N SER A 449 12.69 16.44 -1.92
CA SER A 449 11.60 16.71 -0.95
C SER A 449 11.58 18.20 -0.56
N LEU A 450 10.39 18.72 -0.32
CA LEU A 450 10.16 20.02 0.34
C LEU A 450 10.76 20.06 1.76
N TRP A 451 10.88 18.89 2.38
CA TRP A 451 11.30 18.75 3.77
C TRP A 451 12.79 18.41 3.88
N SER A 452 13.58 19.29 4.47
CA SER A 452 14.97 19.01 4.89
C SER A 452 15.02 18.11 6.13
N ASP A 453 13.98 18.21 6.99
CA ASP A 453 13.75 17.32 8.13
C ASP A 453 12.25 16.93 8.13
N PRO A 454 11.90 15.78 7.53
CA PRO A 454 10.50 15.36 7.42
C PRO A 454 9.82 15.18 8.78
N ALA A 455 10.51 14.62 9.78
CA ALA A 455 9.95 14.36 11.10
C ALA A 455 9.50 15.64 11.83
N ARG A 456 10.14 16.78 11.53
CA ARG A 456 9.81 18.09 12.10
C ARG A 456 9.15 19.03 11.10
N ALA A 457 8.79 18.54 9.93
CA ALA A 457 8.26 19.33 8.81
C ALA A 457 9.09 20.60 8.54
N ARG A 458 10.43 20.49 8.68
CA ARG A 458 11.35 21.59 8.39
C ARG A 458 11.58 21.67 6.88
N ARG A 459 11.33 22.84 6.31
CA ARG A 459 11.49 23.07 4.86
C ARG A 459 12.94 23.18 4.44
N VAL A 460 13.18 22.97 3.16
CA VAL A 460 14.45 23.30 2.50
C VAL A 460 14.71 24.80 2.54
N GLU A 461 15.98 25.18 2.42
CA GLU A 461 16.42 26.58 2.48
C GLU A 461 15.67 27.50 1.50
N ALA A 462 15.43 27.04 0.26
CA ALA A 462 14.72 27.79 -0.77
C ALA A 462 13.29 28.21 -0.39
N CYS A 463 12.64 27.46 0.52
CA CYS A 463 11.25 27.69 0.93
C CYS A 463 11.09 28.01 2.43
N LYS A 464 12.19 28.28 3.15
CA LYS A 464 12.15 28.41 4.62
C LYS A 464 11.24 29.53 5.13
N ASP A 465 11.19 30.66 4.43
CA ASP A 465 10.44 31.85 4.82
C ASP A 465 9.02 31.90 4.26
N ASP A 466 8.69 30.99 3.31
CA ASP A 466 7.35 30.89 2.74
C ASP A 466 6.40 30.13 3.67
N ARG A 467 5.14 30.59 3.80
CA ARG A 467 4.10 29.79 4.40
C ARG A 467 3.80 28.59 3.47
N PRO A 468 3.92 27.33 3.94
CA PRO A 468 3.63 26.18 3.09
C PRO A 468 2.23 26.24 2.47
N GLY A 469 2.15 25.92 1.19
CA GLY A 469 0.87 25.92 0.46
C GLY A 469 0.36 27.30 0.05
N THR A 470 1.14 28.38 0.26
CA THR A 470 0.74 29.71 -0.26
C THR A 470 0.60 29.68 -1.79
N PRO A 471 -0.42 30.36 -2.36
CA PRO A 471 -0.60 30.39 -3.82
C PRO A 471 0.51 31.14 -4.57
N VAL A 472 1.22 32.03 -3.88
CA VAL A 472 2.32 32.81 -4.46
C VAL A 472 3.56 32.65 -3.57
N PRO A 473 4.36 31.58 -3.79
CA PRO A 473 5.64 31.42 -3.09
C PRO A 473 6.68 32.43 -3.58
N SER A 474 7.74 32.64 -2.79
CA SER A 474 8.89 33.47 -3.21
C SER A 474 9.52 32.94 -4.51
N PRO A 475 10.23 33.76 -5.29
CA PRO A 475 10.86 33.30 -6.52
C PRO A 475 11.81 32.12 -6.34
N ALA A 476 12.55 32.06 -5.21
CA ALA A 476 13.43 30.95 -4.90
C ALA A 476 12.65 29.64 -4.63
N CYS A 477 11.57 29.72 -3.86
CA CYS A 477 10.71 28.57 -3.58
C CYS A 477 9.94 28.14 -4.85
N ALA A 478 9.42 29.09 -5.63
CA ALA A 478 8.75 28.78 -6.91
C ALA A 478 9.66 28.02 -7.88
N ALA A 479 10.92 28.45 -8.01
CA ALA A 479 11.92 27.76 -8.83
C ALA A 479 12.21 26.34 -8.32
N PHE A 480 12.35 26.17 -7.01
CA PHE A 480 12.53 24.84 -6.39
C PHE A 480 11.34 23.92 -6.64
N LEU A 481 10.12 24.40 -6.43
CA LEU A 481 8.88 23.64 -6.69
C LEU A 481 8.73 23.28 -8.17
N GLY A 482 9.09 24.19 -9.09
CA GLY A 482 9.08 23.92 -10.53
C GLY A 482 10.06 22.82 -10.97
N GLY A 483 11.14 22.60 -10.21
CA GLY A 483 12.16 21.57 -10.46
C GLY A 483 11.89 20.22 -9.77
N SER A 484 10.83 20.08 -8.98
CA SER A 484 10.56 18.86 -8.21
C SER A 484 9.07 18.51 -8.19
N GLU A 485 8.71 17.39 -8.82
CA GLU A 485 7.38 16.83 -8.79
C GLU A 485 6.95 16.50 -7.34
N LYS A 486 7.83 15.87 -6.57
CA LYS A 486 7.61 15.56 -5.16
C LYS A 486 7.30 16.81 -4.34
N ALA A 487 8.15 17.84 -4.42
CA ALA A 487 7.97 19.08 -3.65
C ALA A 487 6.67 19.81 -4.04
N ARG A 488 6.31 19.79 -5.33
CA ARG A 488 5.07 20.38 -5.84
C ARG A 488 3.84 19.73 -5.21
N LEU A 489 3.79 18.37 -5.13
CA LEU A 489 2.68 17.66 -4.49
C LEU A 489 2.68 17.86 -2.97
N GLN A 490 3.84 17.89 -2.32
CA GLN A 490 3.93 18.23 -0.90
C GLN A 490 3.42 19.66 -0.63
N TRP A 491 3.71 20.61 -1.50
CA TRP A 491 3.18 21.98 -1.40
C TRP A 491 1.67 22.02 -1.59
N ALA A 492 1.13 21.27 -2.55
CA ALA A 492 -0.30 21.14 -2.78
C ALA A 492 -1.03 20.53 -1.57
N LEU A 493 -0.42 19.54 -0.91
CA LEU A 493 -0.94 18.95 0.33
C LEU A 493 -1.03 20.00 1.45
N GLU A 494 0.00 20.82 1.64
CA GLU A 494 -0.03 21.87 2.67
C GLU A 494 -1.08 22.95 2.35
N ALA A 495 -1.28 23.27 1.06
CA ALA A 495 -2.35 24.18 0.64
C ALA A 495 -3.74 23.58 0.94
N ALA A 496 -3.91 22.27 0.73
CA ALA A 496 -5.16 21.57 1.05
C ALA A 496 -5.40 21.54 2.57
N TYR A 497 -4.37 21.29 3.38
CA TYR A 497 -4.47 21.40 4.84
C TYR A 497 -4.85 22.81 5.30
N GLY A 498 -4.25 23.86 4.71
CA GLY A 498 -4.60 25.23 5.05
C GLY A 498 -6.09 25.54 4.83
N ARG A 499 -6.67 25.06 3.71
CA ARG A 499 -8.11 25.21 3.42
C ARG A 499 -8.97 24.36 4.39
N PHE A 500 -8.58 23.14 4.63
CA PHE A 500 -9.26 22.22 5.55
C PHE A 500 -9.31 22.77 6.97
N GLU A 501 -8.18 23.25 7.48
CA GLU A 501 -8.06 23.79 8.84
C GLU A 501 -8.93 25.05 9.04
N VAL A 502 -8.99 25.94 8.06
CA VAL A 502 -9.87 27.12 8.09
C VAL A 502 -11.34 26.70 8.12
N ALA A 503 -11.74 25.74 7.28
CA ALA A 503 -13.14 25.27 7.20
C ALA A 503 -13.60 24.57 8.50
N HIS A 504 -12.68 23.87 9.20
CA HIS A 504 -13.00 23.06 10.37
C HIS A 504 -12.67 23.71 11.72
N ALA A 505 -12.03 24.88 11.72
CA ALA A 505 -11.77 25.64 12.94
C ALA A 505 -13.02 26.30 13.54
N GLN A 506 -14.05 26.57 12.73
CA GLN A 506 -15.22 27.37 13.10
C GLN A 506 -16.50 26.55 13.33
N THR A 507 -16.46 25.25 13.10
CA THR A 507 -17.65 24.40 13.31
C THR A 507 -17.63 23.83 14.73
N PRO A 508 -18.71 24.05 15.53
CA PRO A 508 -18.81 23.55 16.90
C PRO A 508 -18.82 22.02 16.96
#